data_5e2fe0ed46c71a01ea9634d52bcd368d
#
_entry.id   5e2fe0ed46c71a01ea9634d52bcd368d
#
_cell.length_a   1.000
_cell.length_b   1.000
_cell.length_c   1.000
_cell.angle_alpha   90.00
_cell.angle_beta   90.00
_cell.angle_gamma   90.00
#
_symmetry.space_group_name_H-M   'P 1'
#
loop_
_entity.id
_entity.type
_entity.pdbx_description
1 polymer ?
#
loop_
_entity_poly.entity_id
_entity_poly.type
_entity_poly.pdbx_seq_one_letter_code
_entity_poly.pdbx_strand_id
1 'polypeptide(L)'
;LQANDAKFGIGGYKENRTLYRRSELFAGEEARSLHLGIDIWGPAGTPVYAALGGMVHSFAYNDKFGDYGATIILLHQLETVAFHTLYGHLSLADISTLHEGAYINRGQVIGHFGEPAENGNWPPHLHFQIIHNLYLKDGDYPGVCTISEAEAYLGNCPDADLILNMMKYVQ
;
A
#
# COMPACT_ATOMS: atom_id res chain seq x y z
N LEU A 1 5.75 -17.84 6.74
CA LEU A 1 5.74 -17.37 8.14
C LEU A 1 5.76 -18.54 9.11
N GLN A 2 4.96 -19.59 8.90
CA GLN A 2 4.89 -20.73 9.82
C GLN A 2 6.22 -21.50 9.96
N ALA A 3 7.06 -21.53 8.91
CA ALA A 3 8.33 -22.26 8.94
C ALA A 3 9.40 -21.61 9.86
N ASN A 4 9.24 -20.33 10.20
CA ASN A 4 10.24 -19.56 10.97
C ASN A 4 9.69 -19.02 12.31
N ASP A 5 8.51 -19.46 12.74
CA ASP A 5 7.82 -18.96 13.95
C ASP A 5 7.59 -17.42 13.93
N ALA A 6 7.66 -16.81 12.74
CA ALA A 6 7.48 -15.39 12.57
C ALA A 6 5.99 -15.03 12.47
N LYS A 7 5.57 -14.04 13.25
CA LYS A 7 4.19 -13.55 13.26
C LYS A 7 3.88 -12.69 12.02
N PHE A 8 4.87 -11.94 11.56
CA PHE A 8 4.78 -11.06 10.40
C PHE A 8 5.96 -11.27 9.45
N GLY A 9 5.71 -11.03 8.15
CA GLY A 9 6.74 -10.93 7.14
C GLY A 9 6.81 -9.50 6.60
N ILE A 10 7.97 -9.07 6.14
CA ILE A 10 8.17 -7.74 5.55
C ILE A 10 8.81 -7.90 4.19
N GLY A 11 8.22 -7.26 3.16
CA GLY A 11 8.79 -7.14 1.82
C GLY A 11 9.16 -5.69 1.53
N GLY A 12 10.36 -5.50 1.01
CA GLY A 12 10.98 -4.19 0.95
C GLY A 12 10.59 -3.33 -0.25
N TYR A 13 10.95 -2.06 -0.12
CA TYR A 13 10.94 -1.07 -1.18
C TYR A 13 12.01 -1.37 -2.25
N LYS A 14 11.74 -1.06 -3.52
CA LYS A 14 12.61 -1.33 -4.69
C LYS A 14 12.89 -2.82 -4.96
N GLU A 15 12.15 -3.73 -4.37
CA GLU A 15 12.29 -5.14 -4.73
C GLU A 15 11.82 -5.39 -6.16
N ASN A 16 12.65 -6.07 -6.96
CA ASN A 16 12.25 -6.54 -8.28
C ASN A 16 11.57 -7.90 -8.12
N ARG A 17 10.25 -7.93 -8.24
CA ARG A 17 9.41 -9.09 -7.95
C ARG A 17 8.83 -9.71 -9.23
N THR A 18 9.17 -10.96 -9.49
CA THR A 18 8.59 -11.73 -10.61
C THR A 18 7.14 -12.19 -10.35
N LEU A 19 6.68 -12.10 -9.10
CA LEU A 19 5.35 -12.54 -8.66
C LEU A 19 4.21 -11.84 -9.39
N TYR A 20 4.38 -10.58 -9.76
CA TYR A 20 3.39 -9.77 -10.46
C TYR A 20 3.06 -10.26 -11.88
N ARG A 21 3.89 -11.09 -12.49
CA ARG A 21 3.62 -11.75 -13.80
C ARG A 21 2.39 -12.66 -13.78
N ARG A 22 1.82 -12.95 -12.62
CA ARG A 22 0.61 -13.77 -12.47
C ARG A 22 -0.67 -13.01 -12.79
N SER A 23 -0.64 -11.69 -12.88
CA SER A 23 -1.80 -10.84 -13.18
C SER A 23 -1.62 -10.12 -14.51
N GLU A 24 -2.69 -10.12 -15.33
CA GLU A 24 -2.74 -9.37 -16.58
C GLU A 24 -2.63 -7.87 -16.39
N LEU A 25 -2.96 -7.35 -15.18
CA LEU A 25 -2.81 -5.93 -14.82
C LEU A 25 -1.37 -5.42 -14.96
N PHE A 26 -0.39 -6.31 -14.80
CA PHE A 26 1.04 -5.97 -14.86
C PHE A 26 1.69 -6.47 -16.15
N ALA A 27 0.90 -7.06 -17.06
CA ALA A 27 1.37 -7.49 -18.37
C ALA A 27 1.43 -6.29 -19.33
N GLY A 28 2.48 -6.24 -20.13
CA GLY A 28 2.75 -5.20 -21.12
C GLY A 28 3.97 -5.59 -21.93
N GLU A 29 4.45 -4.70 -22.81
CA GLU A 29 5.73 -4.91 -23.50
C GLU A 29 6.88 -5.09 -22.50
N GLU A 30 6.81 -4.36 -21.38
CA GLU A 30 7.69 -4.54 -20.22
C GLU A 30 6.83 -4.81 -18.95
N ALA A 31 7.11 -5.91 -18.26
CA ALA A 31 6.36 -6.28 -17.06
C ALA A 31 6.66 -5.33 -15.89
N ARG A 32 5.61 -4.87 -15.19
CA ARG A 32 5.76 -4.12 -13.94
C ARG A 32 6.24 -5.07 -12.85
N SER A 33 7.38 -4.80 -12.28
CA SER A 33 8.01 -5.69 -11.30
C SER A 33 8.71 -4.97 -10.14
N LEU A 34 8.98 -3.68 -10.28
CA LEU A 34 9.65 -2.90 -9.26
C LEU A 34 8.64 -2.37 -8.22
N HIS A 35 8.76 -2.84 -6.99
CA HIS A 35 7.87 -2.51 -5.88
C HIS A 35 8.10 -1.09 -5.35
N LEU A 36 7.04 -0.31 -5.18
CA LEU A 36 7.08 1.11 -4.82
C LEU A 36 6.71 1.38 -3.35
N GLY A 37 6.39 0.36 -2.59
CA GLY A 37 6.01 0.44 -1.18
C GLY A 37 6.73 -0.59 -0.32
N ILE A 38 6.19 -0.79 0.87
CA ILE A 38 6.55 -1.88 1.79
C ILE A 38 5.31 -2.72 2.02
N ASP A 39 5.47 -4.05 1.93
CA ASP A 39 4.41 -4.99 2.27
C ASP A 39 4.66 -5.61 3.64
N ILE A 40 3.59 -5.70 4.43
CA ILE A 40 3.61 -6.33 5.76
C ILE A 40 2.60 -7.47 5.75
N TRP A 41 3.08 -8.73 5.67
CA TRP A 41 2.24 -9.92 5.67
C TRP A 41 1.91 -10.38 7.07
N GLY A 42 0.67 -10.79 7.29
CA GLY A 42 0.20 -11.33 8.55
C GLY A 42 -1.19 -11.94 8.41
N PRO A 43 -1.83 -12.37 9.51
CA PRO A 43 -3.19 -12.90 9.48
C PRO A 43 -4.21 -11.86 8.96
N ALA A 44 -5.22 -12.31 8.20
CA ALA A 44 -6.37 -11.49 7.87
C ALA A 44 -7.03 -10.94 9.15
N GLY A 45 -7.66 -9.77 9.05
CA GLY A 45 -8.23 -9.08 10.20
C GLY A 45 -7.22 -8.41 11.13
N THR A 46 -5.91 -8.44 10.79
CA THR A 46 -4.90 -7.68 11.55
C THR A 46 -5.19 -6.18 11.44
N PRO A 47 -5.31 -5.44 12.57
CA PRO A 47 -5.61 -4.02 12.52
C PRO A 47 -4.45 -3.21 11.94
N VAL A 48 -4.81 -2.25 11.09
CA VAL A 48 -3.89 -1.27 10.48
C VAL A 48 -4.09 0.07 11.16
N TYR A 49 -3.00 0.63 11.66
CA TYR A 49 -3.00 1.93 12.34
C TYR A 49 -2.42 2.99 11.41
N ALA A 50 -3.01 4.20 11.44
CA ALA A 50 -2.47 5.32 10.70
C ALA A 50 -1.06 5.67 11.20
N ALA A 51 -0.07 5.59 10.31
CA ALA A 51 1.32 5.86 10.64
C ALA A 51 1.54 7.33 11.02
N LEU A 52 0.78 8.23 10.38
CA LEU A 52 0.74 9.67 10.65
C LEU A 52 -0.71 10.16 10.68
N GLY A 53 -0.96 11.30 11.34
CA GLY A 53 -2.25 11.99 11.24
C GLY A 53 -2.41 12.63 9.87
N GLY A 54 -3.64 12.59 9.31
CA GLY A 54 -3.93 13.13 7.99
C GLY A 54 -5.41 13.15 7.68
N MET A 55 -5.78 13.74 6.56
CA MET A 55 -7.14 13.70 6.04
C MET A 55 -7.30 12.56 5.04
N VAL A 56 -8.44 11.89 5.05
CA VAL A 56 -8.83 10.98 3.98
C VAL A 56 -8.91 11.77 2.68
N HIS A 57 -7.97 11.51 1.76
CA HIS A 57 -7.98 12.11 0.43
C HIS A 57 -9.01 11.38 -0.43
N SER A 58 -8.91 10.07 -0.50
CA SER A 58 -9.74 9.22 -1.33
C SER A 58 -9.67 7.77 -0.87
N PHE A 59 -10.62 6.96 -1.31
CA PHE A 59 -10.63 5.52 -1.11
C PHE A 59 -11.40 4.84 -2.23
N ALA A 60 -11.08 3.59 -2.53
CA ALA A 60 -11.75 2.81 -3.56
C ALA A 60 -11.71 1.31 -3.26
N TYR A 61 -12.60 0.57 -3.92
CA TYR A 61 -12.51 -0.88 -4.02
C TYR A 61 -11.99 -1.27 -5.41
N ASN A 62 -10.71 -1.60 -5.48
CA ASN A 62 -10.00 -2.00 -6.70
C ASN A 62 -10.07 -3.53 -6.82
N ASP A 63 -11.17 -4.07 -7.33
CA ASP A 63 -11.58 -5.48 -7.22
C ASP A 63 -11.01 -6.44 -8.28
N LYS A 64 -10.10 -5.98 -9.12
CA LYS A 64 -9.48 -6.84 -10.14
C LYS A 64 -8.49 -7.83 -9.53
N PHE A 65 -8.35 -8.99 -10.15
CA PHE A 65 -7.35 -9.98 -9.75
C PHE A 65 -5.94 -9.38 -9.78
N GLY A 66 -5.25 -9.44 -8.65
CA GLY A 66 -3.91 -8.88 -8.48
C GLY A 66 -3.87 -7.39 -8.15
N ASP A 67 -5.03 -6.72 -8.04
CA ASP A 67 -5.15 -5.33 -7.63
C ASP A 67 -5.16 -5.20 -6.09
N TYR A 68 -5.36 -3.98 -5.58
CA TYR A 68 -5.29 -3.67 -4.16
C TYR A 68 -6.48 -4.13 -3.32
N GLY A 69 -7.64 -4.41 -3.92
CA GLY A 69 -8.86 -4.51 -3.15
C GLY A 69 -9.24 -3.16 -2.52
N ALA A 70 -9.68 -3.17 -1.26
CA ALA A 70 -9.99 -1.93 -0.56
C ALA A 70 -8.70 -1.14 -0.26
N THR A 71 -8.73 0.14 -0.62
CA THR A 71 -7.58 1.06 -0.58
C THR A 71 -8.00 2.37 0.06
N ILE A 72 -7.15 2.91 0.93
CA ILE A 72 -7.32 4.23 1.55
C ILE A 72 -6.08 5.07 1.28
N ILE A 73 -6.28 6.32 0.87
CA ILE A 73 -5.22 7.31 0.67
C ILE A 73 -5.44 8.46 1.65
N LEU A 74 -4.43 8.75 2.47
CA LEU A 74 -4.45 9.90 3.37
C LEU A 74 -3.57 11.02 2.81
N LEU A 75 -4.04 12.26 2.90
CA LEU A 75 -3.28 13.48 2.65
C LEU A 75 -2.67 13.97 3.97
N HIS A 76 -1.38 14.25 3.94
CA HIS A 76 -0.62 14.80 5.04
C HIS A 76 -0.03 16.16 4.69
N GLN A 77 0.17 16.98 5.70
CA GLN A 77 0.90 18.24 5.62
C GLN A 77 1.98 18.26 6.71
N LEU A 78 3.23 18.26 6.29
CA LEU A 78 4.37 18.43 7.19
C LEU A 78 5.07 19.76 6.84
N GLU A 79 4.90 20.76 7.68
CA GLU A 79 5.34 22.13 7.41
C GLU A 79 4.83 22.63 6.04
N THR A 80 5.71 22.80 5.08
CA THR A 80 5.38 23.26 3.71
C THR A 80 5.20 22.13 2.70
N VAL A 81 5.41 20.87 3.11
CA VAL A 81 5.37 19.72 2.22
C VAL A 81 4.06 18.97 2.38
N ALA A 82 3.27 18.89 1.32
CA ALA A 82 2.13 17.99 1.23
C ALA A 82 2.57 16.68 0.59
N PHE A 83 2.07 15.56 1.10
CA PHE A 83 2.31 14.23 0.55
C PHE A 83 1.18 13.28 0.95
N HIS A 84 1.17 12.07 0.40
CA HIS A 84 0.13 11.10 0.65
C HIS A 84 0.72 9.79 1.18
N THR A 85 -0.08 9.05 1.95
CA THR A 85 0.18 7.63 2.25
C THR A 85 -0.97 6.79 1.74
N LEU A 86 -0.63 5.69 1.06
CA LEU A 86 -1.56 4.71 0.55
C LEU A 86 -1.49 3.46 1.43
N TYR A 87 -2.67 2.94 1.76
CA TYR A 87 -2.89 1.70 2.49
C TYR A 87 -3.73 0.79 1.61
N GLY A 88 -3.13 -0.23 1.02
CA GLY A 88 -3.79 -1.19 0.15
C GLY A 88 -4.01 -2.55 0.79
N HIS A 89 -4.81 -3.39 0.15
CA HIS A 89 -5.18 -4.75 0.55
C HIS A 89 -5.96 -4.82 1.87
N LEU A 90 -6.75 -3.78 2.14
CA LEU A 90 -7.59 -3.70 3.33
C LEU A 90 -8.88 -4.51 3.17
N SER A 91 -9.61 -4.70 4.28
CA SER A 91 -10.95 -5.26 4.26
C SER A 91 -11.95 -4.29 3.62
N LEU A 92 -12.84 -4.81 2.79
CA LEU A 92 -13.89 -4.01 2.14
C LEU A 92 -14.81 -3.31 3.16
N ALA A 93 -15.01 -3.91 4.32
CA ALA A 93 -15.83 -3.32 5.38
C ALA A 93 -15.25 -1.98 5.89
N ASP A 94 -13.94 -1.80 5.87
CA ASP A 94 -13.27 -0.62 6.42
C ASP A 94 -13.55 0.67 5.62
N ILE A 95 -13.79 0.54 4.31
CA ILE A 95 -14.09 1.71 3.48
C ILE A 95 -15.59 2.05 3.43
N SER A 96 -16.47 1.18 3.95
CA SER A 96 -17.93 1.33 3.84
C SER A 96 -18.49 2.54 4.60
N THR A 97 -17.82 2.99 5.65
CA THR A 97 -18.24 4.12 6.50
C THR A 97 -17.27 5.30 6.44
N LEU A 98 -16.27 5.21 5.58
CA LEU A 98 -15.26 6.26 5.44
C LEU A 98 -15.82 7.44 4.63
N HIS A 99 -15.34 8.64 4.93
CA HIS A 99 -15.69 9.86 4.22
C HIS A 99 -14.44 10.63 3.83
N GLU A 100 -14.39 11.12 2.60
CA GLU A 100 -13.35 12.04 2.15
C GLU A 100 -13.37 13.32 3.01
N GLY A 101 -12.20 13.86 3.31
CA GLY A 101 -12.03 14.99 4.18
C GLY A 101 -12.10 14.68 5.70
N ALA A 102 -12.47 13.43 6.10
CA ALA A 102 -12.41 13.03 7.49
C ALA A 102 -10.96 13.04 7.99
N TYR A 103 -10.73 13.58 9.19
CA TYR A 103 -9.39 13.59 9.79
C TYR A 103 -9.16 12.30 10.58
N ILE A 104 -8.04 11.65 10.31
CA ILE A 104 -7.56 10.45 10.98
C ILE A 104 -6.37 10.82 11.87
N ASN A 105 -6.43 10.44 13.15
CA ASN A 105 -5.32 10.67 14.07
C ASN A 105 -4.22 9.61 13.90
N ARG A 106 -2.97 10.02 14.13
CA ARG A 106 -1.86 9.06 14.23
C ARG A 106 -2.19 7.98 15.26
N GLY A 107 -2.01 6.71 14.88
CA GLY A 107 -2.30 5.55 15.74
C GLY A 107 -3.79 5.18 15.81
N GLN A 108 -4.67 5.86 15.10
CA GLN A 108 -6.06 5.44 14.92
C GLN A 108 -6.10 4.22 14.00
N VAL A 109 -6.95 3.23 14.31
CA VAL A 109 -7.24 2.12 13.39
C VAL A 109 -7.99 2.68 12.18
N ILE A 110 -7.45 2.44 10.98
CA ILE A 110 -8.02 2.89 9.71
C ILE A 110 -8.47 1.73 8.83
N GLY A 111 -8.15 0.52 9.19
CA GLY A 111 -8.52 -0.67 8.43
C GLY A 111 -7.95 -1.95 9.05
N HIS A 112 -8.18 -3.05 8.36
CA HIS A 112 -7.68 -4.37 8.72
C HIS A 112 -7.16 -5.07 7.46
N PHE A 113 -6.23 -6.02 7.61
CA PHE A 113 -5.78 -6.84 6.47
C PHE A 113 -6.98 -7.60 5.89
N GLY A 114 -7.25 -7.39 4.61
CA GLY A 114 -8.35 -8.03 3.90
C GLY A 114 -8.12 -9.52 3.68
N GLU A 115 -9.21 -10.27 3.61
CA GLU A 115 -9.21 -11.66 3.15
C GLU A 115 -8.88 -11.71 1.64
N PRO A 116 -8.34 -12.85 1.12
CA PRO A 116 -8.01 -12.95 -0.30
C PRO A 116 -9.17 -12.62 -1.25
N ALA A 117 -10.41 -12.90 -0.85
CA ALA A 117 -11.58 -12.62 -1.67
C ALA A 117 -11.87 -11.13 -1.89
N GLU A 118 -11.31 -10.25 -1.07
CA GLU A 118 -11.55 -8.79 -1.10
C GLU A 118 -10.29 -7.95 -1.31
N ASN A 119 -9.09 -8.58 -1.32
CA ASN A 119 -7.80 -7.90 -1.39
C ASN A 119 -7.05 -8.13 -2.71
N GLY A 120 -7.73 -8.53 -3.77
CA GLY A 120 -7.12 -8.84 -5.07
C GLY A 120 -6.55 -10.27 -5.18
N ASN A 121 -7.00 -11.21 -4.34
CA ASN A 121 -6.55 -12.60 -4.24
C ASN A 121 -5.07 -12.77 -3.81
N TRP A 122 -4.57 -11.83 -3.02
CA TRP A 122 -3.26 -11.94 -2.40
C TRP A 122 -3.35 -12.64 -1.02
N PRO A 123 -2.26 -13.25 -0.54
CA PRO A 123 -2.13 -13.56 0.87
C PRO A 123 -2.34 -12.29 1.70
N PRO A 124 -3.03 -12.34 2.86
CA PRO A 124 -3.35 -11.13 3.63
C PRO A 124 -2.10 -10.35 4.01
N HIS A 125 -2.10 -9.05 3.68
CA HIS A 125 -1.02 -8.12 3.96
C HIS A 125 -1.49 -6.67 3.83
N LEU A 126 -0.69 -5.75 4.32
CA LEU A 126 -0.77 -4.33 4.03
C LEU A 126 0.28 -3.97 2.98
N HIS A 127 -0.11 -3.29 1.91
CA HIS A 127 0.80 -2.51 1.08
C HIS A 127 0.79 -1.06 1.59
N PHE A 128 1.93 -0.56 2.04
CA PHE A 128 2.09 0.82 2.50
C PHE A 128 3.05 1.57 1.60
N GLN A 129 2.63 2.75 1.11
CA GLN A 129 3.40 3.55 0.16
C GLN A 129 3.30 5.03 0.48
N ILE A 130 4.42 5.77 0.29
CA ILE A 130 4.45 7.23 0.32
C ILE A 130 4.39 7.75 -1.12
N ILE A 131 3.62 8.81 -1.36
CA ILE A 131 3.42 9.39 -2.69
C ILE A 131 3.47 10.92 -2.56
N HIS A 132 4.33 11.58 -3.30
CA HIS A 132 4.37 13.05 -3.31
C HIS A 132 3.17 13.63 -4.06
N ASN A 133 2.91 13.17 -5.26
CA ASN A 133 1.85 13.69 -6.11
C ASN A 133 0.99 12.55 -6.68
N LEU A 134 -0.30 12.57 -6.39
CA LEU A 134 -1.27 11.63 -6.96
C LEU A 134 -1.64 11.99 -8.41
N TYR A 135 -1.28 13.20 -8.86
CA TYR A 135 -1.77 13.77 -10.12
C TYR A 135 -3.31 13.80 -10.12
N LEU A 136 -3.97 13.10 -11.03
CA LEU A 136 -5.43 13.00 -11.12
C LEU A 136 -5.96 11.64 -10.64
N LYS A 137 -5.17 10.89 -9.88
CA LYS A 137 -5.59 9.57 -9.38
C LYS A 137 -6.37 9.72 -8.08
N ASP A 138 -7.37 8.85 -7.93
CA ASP A 138 -8.35 8.88 -6.86
C ASP A 138 -8.63 7.45 -6.40
N GLY A 139 -8.41 7.15 -5.13
CA GLY A 139 -8.57 5.82 -4.53
C GLY A 139 -7.62 4.73 -5.06
N ASP A 140 -6.68 5.09 -5.92
CA ASP A 140 -5.70 4.19 -6.53
C ASP A 140 -4.40 4.93 -6.87
N TYR A 141 -3.29 4.21 -6.86
CA TYR A 141 -1.98 4.63 -7.38
C TYR A 141 -1.10 3.41 -7.65
N PRO A 142 -0.25 3.39 -8.72
CA PRO A 142 0.60 2.24 -8.99
C PRO A 142 1.49 1.84 -7.81
N GLY A 143 1.38 0.58 -7.36
CA GLY A 143 2.25 -0.01 -6.33
C GLY A 143 3.51 -0.65 -6.90
N VAL A 144 3.54 -0.80 -8.23
CA VAL A 144 4.67 -1.35 -8.99
C VAL A 144 4.82 -0.60 -10.30
N CYS A 145 6.06 -0.44 -10.77
CA CYS A 145 6.36 0.12 -12.07
C CYS A 145 7.25 -0.80 -12.90
N THR A 146 7.46 -0.45 -14.18
CA THR A 146 8.48 -1.08 -15.02
C THR A 146 9.87 -0.58 -14.62
N ILE A 147 10.91 -1.30 -15.03
CA ILE A 147 12.29 -0.84 -14.77
C ILE A 147 12.61 0.43 -15.56
N SER A 148 12.07 0.57 -16.77
CA SER A 148 12.24 1.76 -17.60
C SER A 148 11.62 3.02 -17.00
N GLU A 149 10.54 2.89 -16.22
CA GLU A 149 9.87 4.01 -15.53
C GLU A 149 10.41 4.27 -14.11
N ALA A 150 11.39 3.48 -13.64
CA ALA A 150 11.83 3.49 -12.25
C ALA A 150 12.24 4.87 -11.74
N GLU A 151 12.98 5.66 -12.52
CA GLU A 151 13.45 6.98 -12.11
C GLU A 151 12.28 7.92 -11.77
N ALA A 152 11.26 7.96 -12.64
CA ALA A 152 10.10 8.82 -12.44
C ALA A 152 9.26 8.38 -11.22
N TYR A 153 8.98 7.07 -11.10
CA TYR A 153 8.18 6.56 -9.99
C TYR A 153 8.91 6.64 -8.64
N LEU A 154 10.20 6.32 -8.57
CA LEU A 154 10.97 6.41 -7.34
C LEU A 154 11.17 7.87 -6.90
N GLY A 155 11.22 8.82 -7.83
CA GLY A 155 11.22 10.25 -7.52
C GLY A 155 9.91 10.72 -6.89
N ASN A 156 8.77 10.11 -7.24
CA ASN A 156 7.45 10.43 -6.70
C ASN A 156 7.05 9.57 -5.50
N CYS A 157 7.61 8.37 -5.36
CA CYS A 157 7.32 7.42 -4.29
C CYS A 157 8.60 7.13 -3.52
N PRO A 158 8.94 7.94 -2.50
CA PRO A 158 10.11 7.70 -1.67
C PRO A 158 9.96 6.45 -0.80
N ASP A 159 11.08 5.99 -0.24
CA ASP A 159 11.10 4.81 0.61
C ASP A 159 10.14 4.94 1.80
N ALA A 160 9.17 4.04 1.87
CA ALA A 160 8.17 4.02 2.92
C ALA A 160 8.76 3.71 4.31
N ASP A 161 9.98 3.13 4.37
CA ASP A 161 10.68 2.90 5.64
C ASP A 161 11.12 4.19 6.35
N LEU A 162 11.14 5.31 5.65
CA LEU A 162 11.31 6.64 6.26
C LEU A 162 10.27 6.93 7.36
N ILE A 163 9.05 6.39 7.21
CA ILE A 163 7.97 6.52 8.19
C ILE A 163 7.89 5.28 9.08
N LEU A 164 7.96 4.07 8.49
CA LEU A 164 7.72 2.82 9.21
C LEU A 164 8.91 2.42 10.09
N ASN A 165 10.15 2.68 9.63
CA ASN A 165 11.40 2.31 10.31
C ASN A 165 11.41 0.82 10.75
N MET A 166 10.90 -0.06 9.88
CA MET A 166 10.71 -1.49 10.14
C MET A 166 11.78 -2.37 9.50
N MET A 167 12.45 -1.90 8.43
CA MET A 167 13.45 -2.70 7.71
C MET A 167 14.64 -3.12 8.59
N LYS A 168 14.89 -2.40 9.68
CA LYS A 168 15.91 -2.79 10.69
C LYS A 168 15.59 -4.11 11.43
N TYR A 169 14.35 -4.62 11.35
CA TYR A 169 13.93 -5.88 11.96
C TYR A 169 13.92 -7.06 10.99
N VAL A 170 14.22 -6.81 9.70
CA VAL A 170 14.34 -7.87 8.69
C VAL A 170 15.68 -8.59 8.90
N GLN A 171 15.62 -9.91 9.13
CA GLN A 171 16.77 -10.79 9.30
C GLN A 171 17.03 -11.57 8.02
#